data_6218f6a7f37c30489138ceb7e3c6d438
#
_entry.id   6218f6a7f37c30489138ceb7e3c6d438
#
_cell.length_a   1.000
_cell.length_b   1.000
_cell.length_c   1.000
_cell.angle_alpha   90.00
_cell.angle_beta   90.00
_cell.angle_gamma   90.00
#
_symmetry.space_group_name_H-M   'P 1'
#
loop_
_entity.id
_entity.type
_entity.pdbx_description
1 polymer ?
#
loop_
_entity_poly.entity_id
_entity_poly.type
_entity_poly.pdbx_seq_one_letter_code
_entity_poly.pdbx_strand_id
1 'polypeptide(L)'
;MQETEGYLTAADGGIRLSACLLFAYACLTMGRIDHARNALGEIRRTLASGGETDPAARAMEAFVAFAAAVLLHLPLPEEMPPAESFLPLLPPGLRAFALYVQAHYLYLKEDYANSAGMVEGALAMGASAYPIPAIYLHLVAVMDYMSLKATEKAQTHLLTAWEIARPDDLIEAFGEHHGLLGAMLEAAIKPNWPEDFKRIIDITYRFSSGWRRVHNPITGHDVADDLTTTEFAVCMLAARGWTTREIAGHLNISANTAKRHISEAMKKLKVKNRKDLKQYMLR
;
A
#
# COMPACT_ATOMS: atom_id res chain seq x y z
N MET A 1 0.61 17.97 -7.06
CA MET A 1 -0.04 18.86 -6.08
C MET A 1 -0.62 20.12 -6.71
N GLN A 2 0.14 20.97 -7.37
CA GLN A 2 -0.40 22.19 -7.99
C GLN A 2 -1.57 21.93 -8.95
N GLU A 3 -1.48 20.88 -9.77
CA GLU A 3 -2.56 20.51 -10.68
C GLU A 3 -3.82 20.04 -9.96
N THR A 4 -3.67 19.33 -8.84
CA THR A 4 -4.81 18.83 -8.05
C THR A 4 -5.51 19.93 -7.26
N GLU A 5 -4.80 20.98 -6.83
CA GLU A 5 -5.37 22.09 -6.04
C GLU A 5 -6.53 22.79 -6.77
N GLY A 6 -6.44 22.94 -8.10
CA GLY A 6 -7.51 23.52 -8.90
C GLY A 6 -8.83 22.74 -8.90
N TYR A 7 -8.78 21.45 -8.60
CA TYR A 7 -9.95 20.56 -8.60
C TYR A 7 -10.54 20.31 -7.21
N LEU A 8 -9.88 20.75 -6.12
CA LEU A 8 -10.38 20.56 -4.76
C LEU A 8 -11.72 21.27 -4.49
N THR A 9 -12.05 22.27 -5.29
CA THR A 9 -13.30 23.03 -5.23
C THR A 9 -14.19 22.82 -6.45
N ALA A 10 -13.95 21.76 -7.24
CA ALA A 10 -14.76 21.45 -8.41
C ALA A 10 -16.24 21.29 -8.03
N ALA A 11 -17.12 21.79 -8.90
CA ALA A 11 -18.57 21.64 -8.70
C ALA A 11 -19.01 20.16 -8.78
N ASP A 12 -18.38 19.39 -9.68
CA ASP A 12 -18.56 17.93 -9.78
C ASP A 12 -17.98 17.23 -8.55
N GLY A 13 -18.86 16.51 -7.82
CA GLY A 13 -18.52 15.81 -6.58
C GLY A 13 -17.49 14.69 -6.78
N GLY A 14 -17.58 13.95 -7.88
CA GLY A 14 -16.67 12.86 -8.21
C GLY A 14 -15.26 13.34 -8.52
N ILE A 15 -15.15 14.45 -9.32
CA ILE A 15 -13.87 15.09 -9.61
C ILE A 15 -13.26 15.63 -8.32
N ARG A 16 -14.04 16.32 -7.50
CA ARG A 16 -13.57 16.89 -6.23
C ARG A 16 -13.08 15.81 -5.27
N LEU A 17 -13.83 14.70 -5.12
CA LEU A 17 -13.45 13.58 -4.27
C LEU A 17 -12.15 12.91 -4.74
N SER A 18 -12.03 12.68 -6.05
CA SER A 18 -10.79 12.10 -6.63
C SER A 18 -9.59 13.02 -6.41
N ALA A 19 -9.77 14.31 -6.61
CA ALA A 19 -8.73 15.32 -6.35
C ALA A 19 -8.34 15.34 -4.86
N CYS A 20 -9.31 15.29 -3.94
CA CYS A 20 -9.04 15.24 -2.50
C CYS A 20 -8.27 13.97 -2.11
N LEU A 21 -8.62 12.81 -2.68
CA LEU A 21 -7.92 11.54 -2.42
C LEU A 21 -6.45 11.62 -2.87
N LEU A 22 -6.21 12.03 -4.11
CA LEU A 22 -4.85 12.18 -4.66
C LEU A 22 -4.04 13.22 -3.89
N PHE A 23 -4.67 14.33 -3.54
CA PHE A 23 -4.03 15.40 -2.77
C PHE A 23 -3.67 14.95 -1.35
N ALA A 24 -4.55 14.19 -0.69
CA ALA A 24 -4.27 13.62 0.64
C ALA A 24 -3.05 12.70 0.59
N TYR A 25 -2.98 11.81 -0.41
CA TYR A 25 -1.81 10.94 -0.62
C TYR A 25 -0.53 11.73 -0.82
N ALA A 26 -0.52 12.68 -1.76
CA ALA A 26 0.63 13.52 -2.04
C ALA A 26 1.07 14.31 -0.79
N CYS A 27 0.13 14.81 0.01
CA CYS A 27 0.43 15.51 1.25
C CYS A 27 1.03 14.60 2.31
N LEU A 28 0.57 13.35 2.43
CA LEU A 28 1.14 12.35 3.34
C LEU A 28 2.60 12.06 2.97
N THR A 29 2.88 11.79 1.70
CA THR A 29 4.22 11.51 1.19
C THR A 29 5.18 12.70 1.41
N MET A 30 4.66 13.93 1.29
CA MET A 30 5.44 15.16 1.47
C MET A 30 5.50 15.64 2.94
N GLY A 31 4.87 14.96 3.88
CA GLY A 31 4.80 15.35 5.28
C GLY A 31 3.95 16.60 5.58
N ARG A 32 3.07 17.02 4.65
CA ARG A 32 2.17 18.17 4.80
C ARG A 32 0.87 17.77 5.51
N ILE A 33 0.98 17.50 6.80
CA ILE A 33 -0.07 16.83 7.59
C ILE A 33 -1.38 17.61 7.66
N ASP A 34 -1.33 18.93 7.83
CA ASP A 34 -2.56 19.73 7.94
C ASP A 34 -3.34 19.75 6.62
N HIS A 35 -2.64 19.80 5.49
CA HIS A 35 -3.26 19.70 4.18
C HIS A 35 -3.88 18.32 3.96
N ALA A 36 -3.19 17.24 4.36
CA ALA A 36 -3.75 15.88 4.30
C ALA A 36 -5.01 15.77 5.14
N ARG A 37 -5.00 16.24 6.39
CA ARG A 37 -6.19 16.23 7.28
C ARG A 37 -7.37 17.01 6.70
N ASN A 38 -7.11 18.16 6.10
CA ASN A 38 -8.15 18.97 5.47
C ASN A 38 -8.79 18.24 4.29
N ALA A 39 -7.98 17.63 3.41
CA ALA A 39 -8.47 16.82 2.29
C ALA A 39 -9.28 15.61 2.75
N LEU A 40 -8.81 14.88 3.77
CA LEU A 40 -9.55 13.77 4.38
C LEU A 40 -10.87 14.23 5.02
N GLY A 41 -10.88 15.41 5.64
CA GLY A 41 -12.09 16.04 6.18
C GLY A 41 -13.10 16.38 5.09
N GLU A 42 -12.63 16.85 3.92
CA GLU A 42 -13.48 17.14 2.77
C GLU A 42 -14.09 15.87 2.17
N ILE A 43 -13.31 14.80 2.01
CA ILE A 43 -13.81 13.49 1.58
C ILE A 43 -14.95 13.04 2.51
N ARG A 44 -14.73 13.05 3.83
CA ARG A 44 -15.75 12.64 4.81
C ARG A 44 -17.03 13.48 4.71
N ARG A 45 -16.91 14.81 4.57
CA ARG A 45 -18.07 15.71 4.45
C ARG A 45 -18.86 15.46 3.17
N THR A 46 -18.16 15.32 2.04
CA THR A 46 -18.80 15.11 0.74
C THR A 46 -19.52 13.75 0.69
N LEU A 47 -18.89 12.69 1.20
CA LEU A 47 -19.52 11.36 1.28
C LEU A 47 -20.74 11.35 2.23
N ALA A 48 -20.68 12.11 3.34
CA ALA A 48 -21.81 12.20 4.28
C ALA A 48 -22.98 13.03 3.76
N SER A 49 -22.75 13.97 2.83
CA SER A 49 -23.82 14.82 2.29
C SER A 49 -24.75 14.11 1.33
N GLY A 50 -24.28 13.03 0.65
CA GLY A 50 -25.05 12.23 -0.31
C GLY A 50 -25.74 13.05 -1.38
N GLY A 51 -26.16 12.46 -2.49
CA GLY A 51 -27.13 13.15 -3.34
C GLY A 51 -26.78 13.33 -4.80
N GLU A 52 -25.69 12.74 -5.28
CA GLU A 52 -25.41 12.72 -6.72
C GLU A 52 -26.40 11.77 -7.42
N THR A 53 -27.05 12.25 -8.48
CA THR A 53 -28.06 11.48 -9.23
C THR A 53 -27.48 10.78 -10.45
N ASP A 54 -26.35 11.25 -10.99
CA ASP A 54 -25.69 10.65 -12.14
C ASP A 54 -25.02 9.31 -11.75
N PRO A 55 -25.28 8.20 -12.49
CA PRO A 55 -24.70 6.91 -12.19
C PRO A 55 -23.17 6.88 -12.22
N ALA A 56 -22.52 7.65 -13.12
CA ALA A 56 -21.06 7.71 -13.20
C ALA A 56 -20.47 8.46 -12.00
N ALA A 57 -21.09 9.55 -11.57
CA ALA A 57 -20.69 10.28 -10.37
C ALA A 57 -20.85 9.42 -9.12
N ARG A 58 -21.95 8.69 -8.96
CA ARG A 58 -22.12 7.72 -7.85
C ARG A 58 -21.08 6.60 -7.86
N ALA A 59 -20.72 6.11 -9.06
CA ALA A 59 -19.66 5.12 -9.17
C ALA A 59 -18.29 5.69 -8.70
N MET A 60 -18.01 6.95 -9.02
CA MET A 60 -16.81 7.64 -8.56
C MET A 60 -16.83 7.85 -7.04
N GLU A 61 -17.96 8.26 -6.48
CA GLU A 61 -18.12 8.39 -5.02
C GLU A 61 -17.88 7.05 -4.31
N ALA A 62 -18.48 5.96 -4.80
CA ALA A 62 -18.29 4.62 -4.26
C ALA A 62 -16.82 4.19 -4.35
N PHE A 63 -16.17 4.42 -5.47
CA PHE A 63 -14.75 4.13 -5.65
C PHE A 63 -13.88 4.91 -4.65
N VAL A 64 -14.08 6.23 -4.52
CA VAL A 64 -13.28 7.07 -3.62
C VAL A 64 -13.53 6.69 -2.16
N ALA A 65 -14.78 6.40 -1.77
CA ALA A 65 -15.11 5.93 -0.43
C ALA A 65 -14.38 4.62 -0.11
N PHE A 66 -14.41 3.68 -1.03
CA PHE A 66 -13.73 2.40 -0.87
C PHE A 66 -12.21 2.54 -0.84
N ALA A 67 -11.63 3.32 -1.76
CA ALA A 67 -10.20 3.60 -1.79
C ALA A 67 -9.73 4.31 -0.51
N ALA A 68 -10.49 5.29 -0.02
CA ALA A 68 -10.16 5.99 1.22
C ALA A 68 -10.23 5.07 2.45
N ALA A 69 -11.19 4.13 2.48
CA ALA A 69 -11.29 3.17 3.57
C ALA A 69 -10.13 2.16 3.56
N VAL A 70 -9.78 1.62 2.38
CA VAL A 70 -8.74 0.59 2.26
C VAL A 70 -7.34 1.19 2.38
N LEU A 71 -7.09 2.30 1.69
CA LEU A 71 -5.75 2.87 1.55
C LEU A 71 -5.43 3.94 2.60
N LEU A 72 -6.44 4.60 3.17
CA LEU A 72 -6.28 5.66 4.17
C LEU A 72 -6.93 5.33 5.51
N HIS A 73 -7.42 4.10 5.67
CA HIS A 73 -8.07 3.59 6.89
C HIS A 73 -9.21 4.51 7.38
N LEU A 74 -9.95 5.12 6.46
CA LEU A 74 -11.17 5.83 6.81
C LEU A 74 -12.33 4.84 7.04
N PRO A 75 -13.34 5.22 7.85
CA PRO A 75 -14.53 4.38 7.99
C PRO A 75 -15.23 4.17 6.64
N LEU A 76 -15.61 2.93 6.34
CA LEU A 76 -16.51 2.64 5.22
C LEU A 76 -17.89 3.22 5.51
N PRO A 77 -18.58 3.78 4.50
CA PRO A 77 -20.00 4.09 4.61
C PRO A 77 -20.81 2.84 4.97
N GLU A 78 -21.91 3.02 5.74
CA GLU A 78 -22.79 1.91 6.14
C GLU A 78 -23.42 1.21 4.93
N GLU A 79 -23.73 1.97 3.87
CA GLU A 79 -24.31 1.47 2.63
C GLU A 79 -23.32 1.61 1.47
N MET A 80 -22.31 0.73 1.43
CA MET A 80 -21.43 0.62 0.26
C MET A 80 -22.08 -0.22 -0.83
N PRO A 81 -22.20 0.30 -2.07
CA PRO A 81 -22.66 -0.51 -3.19
C PRO A 81 -21.67 -1.63 -3.49
N PRO A 82 -22.12 -2.80 -3.94
CA PRO A 82 -21.25 -3.89 -4.31
C PRO A 82 -20.37 -3.51 -5.50
N ALA A 83 -19.13 -4.00 -5.54
CA ALA A 83 -18.12 -3.62 -6.53
C ALA A 83 -18.60 -3.82 -7.99
N GLU A 84 -19.34 -4.89 -8.24
CA GLU A 84 -19.91 -5.20 -9.55
C GLU A 84 -20.91 -4.16 -10.06
N SER A 85 -21.48 -3.34 -9.18
CA SER A 85 -22.44 -2.30 -9.56
C SER A 85 -21.76 -1.00 -10.02
N PHE A 86 -20.58 -0.67 -9.52
CA PHE A 86 -19.90 0.58 -9.85
C PHE A 86 -18.65 0.42 -10.73
N LEU A 87 -17.94 -0.70 -10.62
CA LEU A 87 -16.72 -0.94 -11.41
C LEU A 87 -16.93 -0.79 -12.93
N PRO A 88 -18.02 -1.31 -13.53
CA PRO A 88 -18.25 -1.16 -14.98
C PRO A 88 -18.44 0.28 -15.44
N LEU A 89 -18.86 1.16 -14.54
CA LEU A 89 -19.14 2.58 -14.84
C LEU A 89 -17.86 3.45 -14.75
N LEU A 90 -16.78 2.92 -14.17
CA LEU A 90 -15.52 3.65 -14.09
C LEU A 90 -14.77 3.62 -15.43
N PRO A 91 -14.03 4.71 -15.77
CA PRO A 91 -13.09 4.70 -16.89
C PRO A 91 -12.09 3.55 -16.77
N PRO A 92 -11.61 2.95 -17.88
CA PRO A 92 -10.80 1.73 -17.85
C PRO A 92 -9.56 1.78 -16.94
N GLY A 93 -8.78 2.86 -16.98
CA GLY A 93 -7.60 3.02 -16.12
C GLY A 93 -7.96 3.13 -14.64
N LEU A 94 -9.06 3.83 -14.34
CA LEU A 94 -9.55 3.95 -12.96
C LEU A 94 -10.17 2.65 -12.46
N ARG A 95 -10.81 1.89 -13.33
CA ARG A 95 -11.30 0.53 -13.04
C ARG A 95 -10.14 -0.41 -12.70
N ALA A 96 -9.03 -0.33 -13.44
CA ALA A 96 -7.83 -1.09 -13.13
C ALA A 96 -7.27 -0.73 -11.74
N PHE A 97 -7.28 0.56 -11.38
CA PHE A 97 -6.88 0.99 -10.03
C PHE A 97 -7.88 0.55 -8.96
N ALA A 98 -9.18 0.56 -9.24
CA ALA A 98 -10.20 0.06 -8.32
C ALA A 98 -10.06 -1.46 -8.06
N LEU A 99 -9.65 -2.23 -9.07
CA LEU A 99 -9.32 -3.65 -8.89
C LEU A 99 -8.09 -3.85 -8.00
N TYR A 100 -7.07 -2.96 -8.11
CA TYR A 100 -5.97 -2.94 -7.13
C TYR A 100 -6.48 -2.71 -5.71
N VAL A 101 -7.36 -1.71 -5.51
CA VAL A 101 -7.91 -1.42 -4.17
C VAL A 101 -8.68 -2.63 -3.63
N GLN A 102 -9.47 -3.30 -4.48
CA GLN A 102 -10.21 -4.50 -4.10
C GLN A 102 -9.28 -5.67 -3.73
N ALA A 103 -8.22 -5.89 -4.50
CA ALA A 103 -7.22 -6.90 -4.19
C ALA A 103 -6.51 -6.57 -2.87
N HIS A 104 -6.12 -5.31 -2.66
CA HIS A 104 -5.52 -4.87 -1.39
C HIS A 104 -6.47 -5.08 -0.20
N TYR A 105 -7.78 -4.84 -0.37
CA TYR A 105 -8.77 -5.14 0.66
C TYR A 105 -8.81 -6.62 1.02
N LEU A 106 -8.79 -7.52 0.01
CA LEU A 106 -8.70 -8.96 0.24
C LEU A 106 -7.40 -9.34 0.97
N TYR A 107 -6.28 -8.74 0.60
CA TYR A 107 -5.01 -8.90 1.31
C TYR A 107 -5.15 -8.54 2.80
N LEU A 108 -5.77 -7.40 3.13
CA LEU A 108 -6.02 -6.97 4.51
C LEU A 108 -6.94 -7.91 5.28
N LYS A 109 -7.81 -8.66 4.57
CA LYS A 109 -8.64 -9.75 5.14
C LYS A 109 -7.90 -11.08 5.25
N GLU A 110 -6.61 -11.12 4.94
CA GLU A 110 -5.78 -12.32 4.90
C GLU A 110 -6.24 -13.35 3.84
N ASP A 111 -7.06 -12.92 2.87
CA ASP A 111 -7.54 -13.75 1.76
C ASP A 111 -6.60 -13.63 0.55
N TYR A 112 -5.36 -14.04 0.75
CA TYR A 112 -4.26 -13.86 -0.19
C TYR A 112 -4.48 -14.58 -1.52
N ALA A 113 -5.15 -15.75 -1.50
CA ALA A 113 -5.37 -16.54 -2.72
C ALA A 113 -6.36 -15.86 -3.66
N ASN A 114 -7.47 -15.33 -3.13
CA ASN A 114 -8.46 -14.60 -3.92
C ASN A 114 -7.91 -13.23 -4.36
N SER A 115 -7.13 -12.55 -3.51
CA SER A 115 -6.41 -11.33 -3.88
C SER A 115 -5.50 -11.57 -5.08
N ALA A 116 -4.59 -12.55 -5.00
CA ALA A 116 -3.69 -12.90 -6.09
C ALA A 116 -4.45 -13.29 -7.38
N GLY A 117 -5.51 -14.09 -7.26
CA GLY A 117 -6.35 -14.47 -8.40
C GLY A 117 -7.03 -13.27 -9.07
N MET A 118 -7.47 -12.29 -8.29
CA MET A 118 -8.02 -11.03 -8.81
C MET A 118 -6.98 -10.22 -9.56
N VAL A 119 -5.76 -10.09 -9.02
CA VAL A 119 -4.65 -9.39 -9.68
C VAL A 119 -4.31 -10.04 -11.01
N GLU A 120 -4.10 -11.36 -11.02
CA GLU A 120 -3.81 -12.10 -12.25
C GLU A 120 -4.91 -11.93 -13.31
N GLY A 121 -6.17 -12.01 -12.89
CA GLY A 121 -7.32 -11.77 -13.75
C GLY A 121 -7.34 -10.35 -14.31
N ALA A 122 -7.10 -9.33 -13.50
CA ALA A 122 -7.06 -7.94 -13.93
C ALA A 122 -5.95 -7.69 -14.96
N LEU A 123 -4.75 -8.21 -14.71
CA LEU A 123 -3.61 -8.10 -15.64
C LEU A 123 -3.90 -8.82 -16.95
N ALA A 124 -4.45 -10.03 -16.90
CA ALA A 124 -4.82 -10.81 -18.09
C ALA A 124 -5.92 -10.11 -18.92
N MET A 125 -6.82 -9.36 -18.29
CA MET A 125 -7.88 -8.57 -18.95
C MET A 125 -7.40 -7.19 -19.43
N GLY A 126 -6.10 -6.89 -19.41
CA GLY A 126 -5.53 -5.70 -20.03
C GLY A 126 -5.24 -4.55 -19.07
N ALA A 127 -5.26 -4.74 -17.75
CA ALA A 127 -4.84 -3.73 -16.80
C ALA A 127 -3.37 -3.29 -17.01
N SER A 128 -2.56 -4.16 -17.61
CA SER A 128 -1.15 -3.86 -17.99
C SER A 128 -1.01 -2.70 -18.98
N ALA A 129 -2.08 -2.30 -19.68
CA ALA A 129 -2.07 -1.12 -20.54
C ALA A 129 -2.01 0.22 -19.77
N TYR A 130 -2.20 0.18 -18.45
CA TYR A 130 -2.21 1.34 -17.56
C TYR A 130 -1.05 1.24 -16.57
N PRO A 131 0.10 1.91 -16.82
CA PRO A 131 1.33 1.70 -16.05
C PRO A 131 1.17 1.85 -14.53
N ILE A 132 0.53 2.93 -14.07
CA ILE A 132 0.36 3.17 -12.63
C ILE A 132 -0.49 2.08 -11.97
N PRO A 133 -1.74 1.77 -12.41
CA PRO A 133 -2.49 0.64 -11.88
C PRO A 133 -1.75 -0.69 -11.97
N ALA A 134 -1.03 -0.94 -13.07
CA ALA A 134 -0.26 -2.18 -13.25
C ALA A 134 0.82 -2.34 -12.18
N ILE A 135 1.59 -1.26 -11.89
CA ILE A 135 2.59 -1.27 -10.81
C ILE A 135 1.94 -1.67 -9.49
N TYR A 136 0.86 -1.01 -9.09
CA TYR A 136 0.17 -1.29 -7.82
C TYR A 136 -0.42 -2.72 -7.76
N LEU A 137 -1.01 -3.21 -8.86
CA LEU A 137 -1.49 -4.60 -8.97
C LEU A 137 -0.35 -5.60 -8.78
N HIS A 138 0.77 -5.41 -9.45
CA HIS A 138 1.94 -6.27 -9.27
C HIS A 138 2.47 -6.24 -7.84
N LEU A 139 2.49 -5.07 -7.18
CA LEU A 139 2.95 -4.96 -5.79
C LEU A 139 2.02 -5.71 -4.82
N VAL A 140 0.69 -5.68 -5.02
CA VAL A 140 -0.23 -6.51 -4.22
C VAL A 140 0.02 -7.99 -4.46
N ALA A 141 0.25 -8.42 -5.72
CA ALA A 141 0.64 -9.81 -5.97
C ALA A 141 1.93 -10.21 -5.24
N VAL A 142 2.92 -9.30 -5.15
CA VAL A 142 4.12 -9.54 -4.32
C VAL A 142 3.73 -9.80 -2.87
N MET A 143 2.86 -8.95 -2.30
CA MET A 143 2.40 -9.07 -0.92
C MET A 143 1.69 -10.40 -0.66
N ASP A 144 0.80 -10.79 -1.59
CA ASP A 144 0.06 -12.05 -1.52
C ASP A 144 0.98 -13.25 -1.62
N TYR A 145 1.83 -13.31 -2.65
CA TYR A 145 2.72 -14.44 -2.87
C TYR A 145 3.79 -14.56 -1.78
N MET A 146 4.23 -13.44 -1.18
CA MET A 146 5.08 -13.50 0.01
C MET A 146 4.34 -14.09 1.22
N SER A 147 3.06 -13.77 1.38
CA SER A 147 2.23 -14.34 2.44
C SER A 147 1.95 -15.84 2.21
N LEU A 148 1.79 -16.25 0.95
CA LEU A 148 1.63 -17.64 0.52
C LEU A 148 2.96 -18.42 0.41
N LYS A 149 4.10 -17.78 0.70
CA LYS A 149 5.46 -18.36 0.59
C LYS A 149 5.85 -18.78 -0.85
N ALA A 150 5.23 -18.19 -1.85
CA ALA A 150 5.53 -18.40 -3.27
C ALA A 150 6.53 -17.35 -3.78
N THR A 151 7.75 -17.40 -3.24
CA THR A 151 8.80 -16.37 -3.43
C THR A 151 9.17 -16.11 -4.87
N GLU A 152 9.23 -17.16 -5.71
CA GLU A 152 9.56 -17.01 -7.14
C GLU A 152 8.51 -16.18 -7.88
N LYS A 153 7.22 -16.43 -7.61
CA LYS A 153 6.12 -15.62 -8.18
C LYS A 153 6.18 -14.18 -7.68
N ALA A 154 6.41 -14.00 -6.37
CA ALA A 154 6.57 -12.68 -5.79
C ALA A 154 7.72 -11.90 -6.47
N GLN A 155 8.86 -12.54 -6.70
CA GLN A 155 10.00 -11.94 -7.37
C GLN A 155 9.68 -11.56 -8.83
N THR A 156 8.98 -12.43 -9.56
CA THR A 156 8.56 -12.16 -10.93
C THR A 156 7.68 -10.90 -10.99
N HIS A 157 6.66 -10.80 -10.13
CA HIS A 157 5.80 -9.62 -10.06
C HIS A 157 6.57 -8.37 -9.67
N LEU A 158 7.49 -8.45 -8.69
CA LEU A 158 8.30 -7.29 -8.29
C LEU A 158 9.15 -6.77 -9.45
N LEU A 159 9.84 -7.66 -10.16
CA LEU A 159 10.70 -7.27 -11.27
C LEU A 159 9.88 -6.71 -12.44
N THR A 160 8.70 -7.29 -12.74
CA THR A 160 7.78 -6.72 -13.74
C THR A 160 7.32 -5.31 -13.35
N ALA A 161 6.91 -5.10 -12.09
CA ALA A 161 6.57 -3.76 -11.61
C ALA A 161 7.75 -2.79 -11.75
N TRP A 162 8.96 -3.26 -11.45
CA TRP A 162 10.18 -2.48 -11.53
C TRP A 162 10.52 -2.06 -12.97
N GLU A 163 10.38 -2.98 -13.93
CA GLU A 163 10.58 -2.71 -15.35
C GLU A 163 9.59 -1.66 -15.88
N ILE A 164 8.35 -1.67 -15.38
CA ILE A 164 7.36 -0.66 -15.75
C ILE A 164 7.69 0.70 -15.09
N ALA A 165 8.05 0.70 -13.82
CA ALA A 165 8.17 1.91 -13.02
C ALA A 165 9.47 2.70 -13.26
N ARG A 166 10.59 1.99 -13.39
CA ARG A 166 11.93 2.59 -13.37
C ARG A 166 12.21 3.58 -14.52
N PRO A 167 11.81 3.32 -15.77
CA PRO A 167 12.08 4.25 -16.87
C PRO A 167 11.50 5.65 -16.67
N ASP A 168 10.33 5.74 -16.04
CA ASP A 168 9.59 6.98 -15.81
C ASP A 168 9.65 7.46 -14.34
N ASP A 169 10.54 6.84 -13.55
CA ASP A 169 10.78 7.18 -12.14
C ASP A 169 9.53 7.04 -11.24
N LEU A 170 8.63 6.11 -11.54
CA LEU A 170 7.38 5.86 -10.81
C LEU A 170 7.63 4.97 -9.57
N ILE A 171 8.56 5.37 -8.70
CA ILE A 171 9.06 4.54 -7.60
C ILE A 171 8.32 4.74 -6.26
N GLU A 172 7.40 5.70 -6.16
CA GLU A 172 6.65 6.01 -4.93
C GLU A 172 5.92 4.79 -4.37
N ALA A 173 5.24 4.03 -5.23
CA ALA A 173 4.48 2.86 -4.82
C ALA A 173 5.33 1.81 -4.07
N PHE A 174 6.60 1.66 -4.43
CA PHE A 174 7.52 0.73 -3.75
C PHE A 174 7.84 1.19 -2.33
N GLY A 175 8.00 2.49 -2.11
CA GLY A 175 8.22 3.07 -0.79
C GLY A 175 6.99 3.01 0.10
N GLU A 176 5.81 3.28 -0.45
CA GLU A 176 4.52 3.19 0.26
C GLU A 176 4.23 1.76 0.74
N HIS A 177 4.60 0.75 -0.05
CA HIS A 177 4.37 -0.67 0.26
C HIS A 177 5.58 -1.39 0.86
N HIS A 178 6.72 -0.73 1.07
CA HIS A 178 7.98 -1.37 1.49
C HIS A 178 7.78 -2.42 2.60
N GLY A 179 7.11 -2.06 3.67
CA GLY A 179 6.85 -2.97 4.78
C GLY A 179 6.02 -4.20 4.41
N LEU A 180 5.11 -4.05 3.47
CA LEU A 180 4.21 -5.12 3.03
C LEU A 180 4.85 -6.05 1.99
N LEU A 181 5.89 -5.60 1.29
CA LEU A 181 6.58 -6.38 0.25
C LEU A 181 7.45 -7.51 0.80
N GLY A 182 7.55 -7.67 2.13
CA GLY A 182 8.17 -8.83 2.75
C GLY A 182 9.66 -9.00 2.45
N ALA A 183 10.41 -7.91 2.50
CA ALA A 183 11.85 -7.90 2.22
C ALA A 183 12.25 -8.22 0.77
N MET A 184 11.29 -8.21 -0.17
CA MET A 184 11.61 -8.44 -1.59
C MET A 184 12.45 -7.33 -2.19
N LEU A 185 12.32 -6.08 -1.71
CA LEU A 185 13.17 -4.97 -2.15
C LEU A 185 14.62 -5.19 -1.75
N GLU A 186 14.87 -5.69 -0.52
CA GLU A 186 16.19 -6.03 -0.03
C GLU A 186 16.80 -7.20 -0.81
N ALA A 187 15.97 -8.19 -1.19
CA ALA A 187 16.44 -9.38 -1.86
C ALA A 187 16.71 -9.18 -3.35
N ALA A 188 15.86 -8.41 -4.05
CA ALA A 188 15.89 -8.33 -5.51
C ALA A 188 16.31 -6.95 -6.05
N ILE A 189 15.92 -5.85 -5.41
CA ILE A 189 16.22 -4.48 -5.89
C ILE A 189 17.57 -3.99 -5.35
N LYS A 190 17.79 -4.07 -4.05
CA LYS A 190 19.01 -3.55 -3.42
C LYS A 190 20.31 -4.05 -4.04
N PRO A 191 20.48 -5.35 -4.38
CA PRO A 191 21.73 -5.84 -4.95
C PRO A 191 22.04 -5.29 -6.36
N ASN A 192 20.99 -5.04 -7.15
CA ASN A 192 21.12 -4.67 -8.57
C ASN A 192 20.99 -3.16 -8.80
N TRP A 193 20.23 -2.46 -7.95
CA TRP A 193 19.94 -1.02 -8.03
C TRP A 193 20.04 -0.35 -6.65
N PRO A 194 21.24 -0.30 -6.05
CA PRO A 194 21.42 0.19 -4.68
C PRO A 194 21.05 1.67 -4.50
N GLU A 195 21.25 2.51 -5.51
CA GLU A 195 20.89 3.93 -5.43
C GLU A 195 19.37 4.13 -5.50
N ASP A 196 18.67 3.42 -6.39
CA ASP A 196 17.20 3.44 -6.44
C ASP A 196 16.62 2.88 -5.15
N PHE A 197 17.22 1.81 -4.59
CA PHE A 197 16.79 1.28 -3.28
C PHE A 197 16.89 2.34 -2.17
N LYS A 198 17.95 3.14 -2.11
CA LYS A 198 18.06 4.23 -1.13
C LYS A 198 16.92 5.24 -1.30
N ARG A 199 16.61 5.63 -2.54
CA ARG A 199 15.50 6.54 -2.84
C ARG A 199 14.16 5.97 -2.40
N ILE A 200 13.91 4.67 -2.63
CA ILE A 200 12.72 3.97 -2.16
C ILE A 200 12.64 4.02 -0.61
N ILE A 201 13.75 3.79 0.07
CA ILE A 201 13.80 3.88 1.54
C ILE A 201 13.50 5.30 2.03
N ASP A 202 14.00 6.34 1.35
CA ASP A 202 13.66 7.72 1.70
C ASP A 202 12.16 8.02 1.53
N ILE A 203 11.53 7.47 0.49
CA ILE A 203 10.07 7.54 0.30
C ILE A 203 9.36 6.83 1.46
N THR A 204 9.79 5.62 1.83
CA THR A 204 9.24 4.85 2.95
C THR A 204 9.24 5.67 4.25
N TYR A 205 10.34 6.31 4.58
CA TYR A 205 10.43 7.12 5.80
C TYR A 205 9.51 8.34 5.75
N ARG A 206 9.47 9.05 4.63
CA ARG A 206 8.58 10.22 4.45
C ARG A 206 7.11 9.82 4.56
N PHE A 207 6.70 8.78 3.84
CA PHE A 207 5.33 8.27 3.84
C PHE A 207 4.92 7.79 5.24
N SER A 208 5.73 6.93 5.87
CA SER A 208 5.46 6.43 7.22
C SER A 208 5.34 7.55 8.25
N SER A 209 6.22 8.55 8.19
CA SER A 209 6.15 9.72 9.08
C SER A 209 4.86 10.51 8.90
N GLY A 210 4.43 10.75 7.65
CA GLY A 210 3.17 11.41 7.33
C GLY A 210 1.96 10.62 7.82
N TRP A 211 1.95 9.33 7.52
CA TRP A 211 0.90 8.39 7.93
C TRP A 211 0.66 8.39 9.44
N ARG A 212 1.74 8.27 10.24
CA ARG A 212 1.66 8.26 11.72
C ARG A 212 1.07 9.53 12.29
N ARG A 213 1.51 10.69 11.79
CA ARG A 213 1.01 11.98 12.28
C ARG A 213 -0.48 12.18 12.03
N VAL A 214 -1.03 11.54 10.99
CA VAL A 214 -2.47 11.57 10.71
C VAL A 214 -3.23 10.60 11.60
N HIS A 215 -2.74 9.36 11.75
CA HIS A 215 -3.46 8.28 12.42
C HIS A 215 -3.13 8.17 13.92
N ASN A 216 -1.96 8.68 14.35
CA ASN A 216 -1.55 8.72 15.74
C ASN A 216 -1.04 10.12 16.16
N PRO A 217 -1.92 11.13 16.23
CA PRO A 217 -1.52 12.51 16.47
C PRO A 217 -0.95 12.79 17.86
N ILE A 218 -1.21 11.91 18.87
CA ILE A 218 -0.78 12.10 20.25
C ILE A 218 0.70 11.76 20.42
N THR A 219 1.15 10.62 19.89
CA THR A 219 2.52 10.16 20.05
C THR A 219 3.40 10.46 18.84
N GLY A 220 2.82 10.47 17.64
CA GLY A 220 3.53 10.62 16.36
C GLY A 220 4.58 9.52 16.13
N HIS A 221 4.63 8.52 16.99
CA HIS A 221 5.65 7.48 17.06
C HIS A 221 5.00 6.11 16.98
N ASP A 222 5.43 5.28 16.03
CA ASP A 222 5.14 3.85 16.02
C ASP A 222 6.36 3.11 16.58
N VAL A 223 6.12 2.08 17.37
CA VAL A 223 7.20 1.25 17.95
C VAL A 223 8.06 0.63 16.84
N ALA A 224 7.50 0.40 15.66
CA ALA A 224 8.24 -0.07 14.48
C ALA A 224 9.28 0.94 13.95
N ASP A 225 9.20 2.22 14.33
CA ASP A 225 10.16 3.26 13.92
C ASP A 225 11.56 3.09 14.50
N ASP A 226 11.66 2.39 15.61
CA ASP A 226 12.94 2.07 16.24
C ASP A 226 13.71 0.96 15.49
N LEU A 227 13.04 0.31 14.52
CA LEU A 227 13.64 -0.74 13.73
C LEU A 227 14.45 -0.19 12.55
N THR A 228 15.63 -0.74 12.33
CA THR A 228 16.32 -0.56 11.05
C THR A 228 15.53 -1.25 9.92
N THR A 229 15.76 -0.85 8.67
CA THR A 229 15.09 -1.46 7.50
C THR A 229 15.26 -2.99 7.47
N THR A 230 16.46 -3.48 7.80
CA THR A 230 16.73 -4.94 7.85
C THR A 230 15.99 -5.62 9.02
N GLU A 231 15.95 -5.00 10.20
CA GLU A 231 15.16 -5.52 11.33
C GLU A 231 13.68 -5.55 10.99
N PHE A 232 13.17 -4.49 10.36
CA PHE A 232 11.78 -4.42 9.91
C PHE A 232 11.47 -5.53 8.89
N ALA A 233 12.30 -5.68 7.85
CA ALA A 233 12.16 -6.71 6.83
C ALA A 233 12.15 -8.14 7.43
N VAL A 234 13.10 -8.42 8.32
CA VAL A 234 13.18 -9.70 9.03
C VAL A 234 11.94 -9.94 9.90
N CYS A 235 11.45 -8.91 10.60
CA CYS A 235 10.26 -9.02 11.44
C CYS A 235 8.97 -9.21 10.63
N MET A 236 8.84 -8.58 9.47
CA MET A 236 7.71 -8.81 8.55
C MET A 236 7.62 -10.27 8.11
N LEU A 237 8.73 -10.86 7.71
CA LEU A 237 8.79 -12.28 7.35
C LEU A 237 8.47 -13.18 8.56
N ALA A 238 9.02 -12.83 9.73
CA ALA A 238 8.75 -13.56 10.96
C ALA A 238 7.27 -13.52 11.36
N ALA A 239 6.61 -12.36 11.20
CA ALA A 239 5.18 -12.17 11.46
C ALA A 239 4.29 -13.00 10.52
N ARG A 240 4.75 -13.22 9.27
CA ARG A 240 4.12 -14.11 8.28
C ARG A 240 4.39 -15.60 8.52
N GLY A 241 5.02 -15.96 9.63
CA GLY A 241 5.29 -17.35 9.99
C GLY A 241 6.48 -17.99 9.27
N TRP A 242 7.38 -17.22 8.67
CA TRP A 242 8.61 -17.73 8.09
C TRP A 242 9.56 -18.21 9.18
N THR A 243 10.23 -19.34 8.98
CA THR A 243 11.29 -19.80 9.87
C THR A 243 12.55 -18.94 9.72
N THR A 244 13.43 -18.98 10.71
CA THR A 244 14.71 -18.26 10.65
C THR A 244 15.59 -18.72 9.48
N ARG A 245 15.48 -19.99 9.05
CA ARG A 245 16.20 -20.52 7.89
C ARG A 245 15.63 -19.98 6.58
N GLU A 246 14.30 -19.95 6.43
CA GLU A 246 13.64 -19.37 5.25
C GLU A 246 14.01 -17.88 5.11
N ILE A 247 13.95 -17.11 6.21
CA ILE A 247 14.35 -15.69 6.24
C ILE A 247 15.82 -15.52 5.83
N ALA A 248 16.70 -16.33 6.40
CA ALA A 248 18.13 -16.27 6.12
C ALA A 248 18.43 -16.57 4.64
N GLY A 249 17.79 -17.61 4.07
CA GLY A 249 17.93 -17.95 2.66
C GLY A 249 17.39 -16.85 1.74
N HIS A 250 16.22 -16.31 2.05
CA HIS A 250 15.60 -15.23 1.26
C HIS A 250 16.44 -13.94 1.24
N LEU A 251 17.00 -13.55 2.38
CA LEU A 251 17.81 -12.32 2.51
C LEU A 251 19.30 -12.53 2.22
N ASN A 252 19.69 -13.78 1.89
CA ASN A 252 21.08 -14.15 1.67
C ASN A 252 22.00 -13.77 2.86
N ILE A 253 21.54 -14.05 4.08
CA ILE A 253 22.29 -13.83 5.33
C ILE A 253 22.40 -15.14 6.11
N SER A 254 23.30 -15.18 7.11
CA SER A 254 23.39 -16.36 7.99
C SER A 254 22.15 -16.49 8.88
N ALA A 255 21.79 -17.75 9.24
CA ALA A 255 20.70 -18.01 10.19
C ALA A 255 20.94 -17.32 11.55
N ASN A 256 22.20 -17.23 11.98
CA ASN A 256 22.58 -16.51 13.21
C ASN A 256 22.33 -15.00 13.07
N THR A 257 22.62 -14.42 11.91
CA THR A 257 22.35 -13.00 11.61
C THR A 257 20.84 -12.74 11.63
N ALA A 258 20.03 -13.57 10.97
CA ALA A 258 18.58 -13.46 11.00
C ALA A 258 18.03 -13.57 12.43
N LYS A 259 18.50 -14.55 13.21
CA LYS A 259 18.13 -14.71 14.62
C LYS A 259 18.47 -13.48 15.46
N ARG A 260 19.66 -12.90 15.25
CA ARG A 260 20.08 -11.67 15.93
C ARG A 260 19.13 -10.50 15.62
N HIS A 261 18.82 -10.27 14.34
CA HIS A 261 17.90 -9.20 13.95
C HIS A 261 16.50 -9.38 14.56
N ILE A 262 15.96 -10.61 14.58
CA ILE A 262 14.67 -10.90 15.24
C ILE A 262 14.77 -10.55 16.73
N SER A 263 15.84 -10.97 17.42
CA SER A 263 16.01 -10.74 18.86
C SER A 263 16.14 -9.26 19.19
N GLU A 264 16.94 -8.50 18.42
CA GLU A 264 17.10 -7.06 18.64
C GLU A 264 15.79 -6.31 18.38
N ALA A 265 15.09 -6.64 17.31
CA ALA A 265 13.79 -6.04 17.01
C ALA A 265 12.77 -6.37 18.11
N MET A 266 12.67 -7.62 18.57
CA MET A 266 11.77 -7.98 19.68
C MET A 266 12.06 -7.21 20.95
N LYS A 267 13.33 -6.92 21.26
CA LYS A 267 13.71 -6.06 22.40
C LYS A 267 13.20 -4.63 22.21
N LYS A 268 13.43 -4.05 21.02
CA LYS A 268 12.98 -2.70 20.67
C LYS A 268 11.46 -2.57 20.73
N LEU A 269 10.73 -3.57 20.20
CA LEU A 269 9.27 -3.65 20.23
C LEU A 269 8.70 -4.08 21.58
N LYS A 270 9.56 -4.42 22.57
CA LYS A 270 9.18 -4.90 23.91
C LYS A 270 8.24 -6.11 23.88
N VAL A 271 8.37 -6.97 22.85
CA VAL A 271 7.61 -8.20 22.72
C VAL A 271 8.39 -9.40 23.24
N LYS A 272 7.68 -10.34 23.90
CA LYS A 272 8.30 -11.53 24.50
C LYS A 272 8.27 -12.73 23.56
N ASN A 273 7.25 -12.82 22.71
CA ASN A 273 7.05 -13.96 21.82
C ASN A 273 7.10 -13.49 20.36
N ARG A 274 7.70 -14.33 19.51
CA ARG A 274 7.76 -14.10 18.07
C ARG A 274 6.37 -13.94 17.42
N LYS A 275 5.35 -14.63 17.93
CA LYS A 275 3.97 -14.52 17.44
C LYS A 275 3.38 -13.13 17.62
N ASP A 276 3.83 -12.43 18.65
CA ASP A 276 3.35 -11.09 18.98
C ASP A 276 3.83 -10.03 17.96
N LEU A 277 4.84 -10.36 17.11
CA LEU A 277 5.27 -9.50 16.02
C LEU A 277 4.13 -9.20 15.03
N LYS A 278 3.18 -10.13 14.85
CA LYS A 278 2.05 -9.95 13.92
C LYS A 278 1.25 -8.67 14.23
N GLN A 279 1.03 -8.36 15.48
CA GLN A 279 0.27 -7.18 15.90
C GLN A 279 0.95 -5.83 15.58
N TYR A 280 2.28 -5.85 15.33
CA TYR A 280 3.05 -4.64 15.00
C TYR A 280 3.36 -4.54 13.50
N MET A 281 3.42 -5.66 12.80
CA MET A 281 3.92 -5.73 11.42
C MET A 281 2.82 -5.85 10.37
N LEU A 282 1.63 -6.34 10.74
CA LEU A 282 0.54 -6.66 9.81
C LEU A 282 -0.76 -5.92 10.16
N ARG A 283 -0.64 -4.67 10.62
CA ARG A 283 -1.79 -3.80 10.91
C ARG A 283 -2.07 -2.87 9.76
#